data_b175437076c538325be62d7f7eb3bc36
#
_entry.id   b175437076c538325be62d7f7eb3bc36
#
_cell.length_a   1.000
_cell.length_b   1.000
_cell.length_c   1.000
_cell.angle_alpha   90.00
_cell.angle_beta   90.00
_cell.angle_gamma   90.00
#
_symmetry.space_group_name_H-M   'P 1'
#
loop_
_entity.id
_entity.type
_entity.pdbx_description
1 polymer ?
#
loop_
_entity_poly.entity_id
_entity_poly.type
_entity_poly.pdbx_seq_one_letter_code
_entity_poly.pdbx_strand_id
1 'polypeptide(L)'
;MQPTTAKPPTSTSALQILLNLINETLSHLLLSSLTVRSFIGRWQVLHSKLTSLSSSISSISDSPHWAENPLLHTLLPNLLSTLQRLKALSDQCTDATYAGGKLHLQSDLDMASAALSNQLHDLDLLLRSGVLHQSNAIVLSHPGPGSGKDDLGFFIRDLFTRLQIGGVEFKKKALESLLHLLEDDEKSASLVAKEGNVAYLIHLLDFHNQPGVREQATCAVSALAAANDESRKVVFEEGGLGPLLRILESGSTALKEKAAIAVEAITADPENAWAVSAYGGVAVLVEACRSGSPATQTHAVGAIRNVANVEDIKMGLGEEGAVPVLLQLLVSGNGVAQEKAASTVAVLASSGEYLRDLIVQERGLQRLMHLVQDISSSDTLEHVLRAVISLSSSSDHTARILSSSTIFIIQIGELIKRGNLVLQQLSALLVGSLAISDGNKRAIGSCMGSLVKLMESPKPVGLQESATQALVSLLTVRSNRKELVRDEKSVMRLVLMLDPKNETVAKTFPVMVVAAIVAGGSHSCRKRLLDAGAHPHLQRLSEMEVAGAKRAVQRLAGNRLKTIFSRTWRE
;
A
#
# COMPACT_ATOMS: atom_id res chain seq x y z
N MET A 1 17.18 76.53 -12.62
CA MET A 1 17.30 75.34 -13.46
C MET A 1 17.50 74.14 -12.52
N GLN A 2 16.45 73.37 -12.24
CA GLN A 2 16.52 72.11 -11.49
C GLN A 2 16.83 70.97 -12.46
N PRO A 3 17.67 70.00 -12.12
CA PRO A 3 17.91 68.86 -12.99
C PRO A 3 16.69 67.88 -12.88
N THR A 4 16.10 67.61 -14.02
CA THR A 4 15.05 66.57 -14.20
C THR A 4 15.66 65.23 -13.97
N THR A 5 15.33 64.60 -12.81
CA THR A 5 15.59 63.21 -12.54
C THR A 5 14.72 62.35 -13.45
N ALA A 6 15.33 61.68 -14.41
CA ALA A 6 14.65 60.69 -15.24
C ALA A 6 14.11 59.57 -14.33
N LYS A 7 12.81 59.29 -14.40
CA LYS A 7 12.17 58.13 -13.78
C LYS A 7 12.86 56.84 -14.28
N PRO A 8 13.16 55.87 -13.42
CA PRO A 8 13.69 54.59 -13.89
C PRO A 8 12.67 53.94 -14.85
N PRO A 9 13.13 53.26 -15.92
CA PRO A 9 12.24 52.65 -16.89
C PRO A 9 11.33 51.63 -16.18
N THR A 10 10.05 51.65 -16.49
CA THR A 10 9.10 50.64 -16.01
C THR A 10 9.57 49.26 -16.48
N SER A 11 9.35 48.17 -15.70
CA SER A 11 9.81 46.82 -16.03
C SER A 11 9.41 46.35 -17.43
N THR A 12 8.27 46.76 -17.92
CA THR A 12 7.76 46.52 -19.28
C THR A 12 8.64 47.15 -20.36
N SER A 13 9.15 48.39 -20.11
CA SER A 13 10.08 49.06 -21.02
C SER A 13 11.43 48.34 -21.13
N ALA A 14 11.92 47.76 -20.03
CA ALA A 14 13.19 47.03 -20.03
C ALA A 14 13.09 45.71 -20.82
N LEU A 15 12.00 44.94 -20.68
CA LEU A 15 11.78 43.70 -21.44
C LEU A 15 11.61 43.97 -22.94
N GLN A 16 10.95 45.08 -23.32
CA GLN A 16 10.81 45.47 -24.73
C GLN A 16 12.16 45.79 -25.36
N ILE A 17 13.04 46.50 -24.66
CA ILE A 17 14.41 46.78 -25.12
C ILE A 17 15.18 45.46 -25.30
N LEU A 18 15.05 44.54 -24.36
CA LEU A 18 15.71 43.25 -24.40
C LEU A 18 15.23 42.39 -25.59
N LEU A 19 13.93 42.37 -25.86
CA LEU A 19 13.33 41.66 -26.98
C LEU A 19 13.82 42.23 -28.32
N ASN A 20 13.92 43.57 -28.44
CA ASN A 20 14.45 44.23 -29.64
C ASN A 20 15.91 43.85 -29.89
N LEU A 21 16.74 43.79 -28.82
CA LEU A 21 18.15 43.41 -28.91
C LEU A 21 18.31 41.91 -29.27
N ILE A 22 17.41 41.03 -28.77
CA ILE A 22 17.36 39.64 -29.17
C ILE A 22 17.03 39.53 -30.67
N ASN A 23 16.02 40.23 -31.16
CA ASN A 23 15.63 40.20 -32.57
C ASN A 23 16.74 40.70 -33.49
N GLU A 24 17.44 41.76 -33.11
CA GLU A 24 18.60 42.30 -33.86
C GLU A 24 19.74 41.26 -33.91
N THR A 25 20.12 40.67 -32.75
CA THR A 25 21.19 39.69 -32.68
C THR A 25 20.83 38.42 -33.44
N LEU A 26 19.56 37.99 -33.37
CA LEU A 26 19.04 36.80 -34.07
C LEU A 26 19.05 37.01 -35.59
N SER A 27 18.62 38.19 -36.08
CA SER A 27 18.66 38.55 -37.50
C SER A 27 20.10 38.52 -38.04
N HIS A 28 21.04 39.06 -37.29
CA HIS A 28 22.47 38.99 -37.62
C HIS A 28 22.99 37.54 -37.67
N LEU A 29 22.65 36.71 -36.68
CA LEU A 29 23.08 35.31 -36.62
C LEU A 29 22.50 34.47 -37.75
N LEU A 30 21.25 34.69 -38.16
CA LEU A 30 20.63 33.98 -39.28
C LEU A 30 21.41 34.26 -40.59
N LEU A 31 21.87 35.48 -40.79
CA LEU A 31 22.68 35.81 -41.96
C LEU A 31 24.13 35.28 -41.85
N SER A 32 24.79 35.47 -40.70
CA SER A 32 26.18 35.08 -40.51
C SER A 32 26.35 33.57 -40.49
N SER A 33 25.39 32.80 -40.01
CA SER A 33 25.41 31.33 -39.99
C SER A 33 25.54 30.70 -41.39
N LEU A 34 25.15 31.42 -42.45
CA LEU A 34 25.26 31.00 -43.85
C LEU A 34 26.63 31.28 -44.46
N THR A 35 27.41 32.20 -43.86
CA THR A 35 28.69 32.70 -44.39
C THR A 35 29.92 32.11 -43.67
N VAL A 36 29.75 31.30 -42.65
CA VAL A 36 30.80 30.64 -41.88
C VAL A 36 31.64 29.70 -42.75
N ARG A 37 32.95 29.68 -42.49
CA ARG A 37 33.93 28.85 -43.22
C ARG A 37 34.35 27.58 -42.48
N SER A 38 34.20 27.57 -41.16
CA SER A 38 34.53 26.44 -40.27
C SER A 38 33.30 25.83 -39.64
N PHE A 39 33.28 24.49 -39.42
CA PHE A 39 32.16 23.73 -38.76
C PHE A 39 30.79 23.91 -39.46
N ILE A 40 30.78 23.98 -40.78
CA ILE A 40 29.60 24.24 -41.61
C ILE A 40 28.40 23.37 -41.21
N GLY A 41 28.57 22.06 -41.03
CA GLY A 41 27.49 21.15 -40.65
C GLY A 41 26.86 21.46 -39.30
N ARG A 42 27.66 21.91 -38.31
CA ARG A 42 27.12 22.36 -37.00
C ARG A 42 26.35 23.66 -37.13
N TRP A 43 26.82 24.59 -37.95
CA TRP A 43 26.14 25.83 -38.21
C TRP A 43 24.83 25.66 -38.99
N GLN A 44 24.70 24.63 -39.84
CA GLN A 44 23.44 24.28 -40.46
C GLN A 44 22.38 23.84 -39.44
N VAL A 45 22.78 23.02 -38.45
CA VAL A 45 21.91 22.64 -37.33
C VAL A 45 21.54 23.86 -36.49
N LEU A 46 22.52 24.72 -36.18
CA LEU A 46 22.27 25.95 -35.44
C LEU A 46 21.36 26.89 -36.22
N HIS A 47 21.50 27.04 -37.54
CA HIS A 47 20.62 27.85 -38.38
C HIS A 47 19.15 27.38 -38.28
N SER A 48 18.91 26.10 -38.33
CA SER A 48 17.56 25.52 -38.12
C SER A 48 16.99 25.90 -36.75
N LYS A 49 17.81 25.78 -35.67
CA LYS A 49 17.42 26.18 -34.32
C LYS A 49 17.14 27.67 -34.20
N LEU A 50 17.97 28.54 -34.82
CA LEU A 50 17.78 29.98 -34.84
C LEU A 50 16.49 30.37 -35.59
N THR A 51 16.17 29.68 -36.68
CA THR A 51 14.89 29.86 -37.40
C THR A 51 13.68 29.49 -36.53
N SER A 52 13.75 28.38 -35.83
CA SER A 52 12.71 27.98 -34.87
C SER A 52 12.58 28.99 -33.73
N LEU A 53 13.72 29.54 -33.24
CA LEU A 53 13.73 30.57 -32.23
C LEU A 53 13.05 31.85 -32.72
N SER A 54 13.31 32.28 -33.96
CA SER A 54 12.67 33.44 -34.56
C SER A 54 11.14 33.31 -34.57
N SER A 55 10.64 32.14 -34.92
CA SER A 55 9.21 31.82 -34.87
C SER A 55 8.65 31.90 -33.45
N SER A 56 9.34 31.31 -32.46
CA SER A 56 8.91 31.34 -31.06
C SER A 56 8.90 32.78 -30.50
N ILE A 57 9.92 33.58 -30.78
CA ILE A 57 9.99 34.99 -30.34
C ILE A 57 8.88 35.85 -30.97
N SER A 58 8.56 35.62 -32.24
CA SER A 58 7.42 36.27 -32.90
C SER A 58 6.10 35.94 -32.19
N SER A 59 5.86 34.65 -31.91
CA SER A 59 4.65 34.19 -31.18
C SER A 59 4.55 34.79 -29.77
N ILE A 60 5.69 34.98 -29.08
CA ILE A 60 5.72 35.65 -27.78
C ILE A 60 5.35 37.13 -27.94
N SER A 61 5.93 37.84 -28.93
CA SER A 61 5.64 39.27 -29.18
C SER A 61 4.17 39.52 -29.50
N ASP A 62 3.51 38.57 -30.17
CA ASP A 62 2.11 38.66 -30.58
C ASP A 62 1.14 38.39 -29.41
N SER A 63 1.64 37.85 -28.28
CA SER A 63 0.83 37.55 -27.10
C SER A 63 0.53 38.82 -26.31
N PRO A 64 -0.74 39.07 -25.88
CA PRO A 64 -1.14 40.41 -25.34
C PRO A 64 -0.48 40.76 -24.00
N HIS A 65 -0.09 39.79 -23.18
CA HIS A 65 0.42 40.00 -21.81
C HIS A 65 1.85 39.47 -21.58
N TRP A 66 2.62 39.23 -22.66
CA TRP A 66 3.96 38.68 -22.56
C TRP A 66 4.91 39.47 -21.64
N ALA A 67 4.84 40.82 -21.69
CA ALA A 67 5.70 41.68 -20.91
C ALA A 67 5.43 41.68 -19.40
N GLU A 68 4.29 41.13 -18.98
CA GLU A 68 3.91 40.99 -17.57
C GLU A 68 4.34 39.65 -16.98
N ASN A 69 4.79 38.70 -17.81
CA ASN A 69 5.13 37.34 -17.36
C ASN A 69 6.51 37.33 -16.69
N PRO A 70 6.57 36.94 -15.37
CA PRO A 70 7.82 36.98 -14.62
C PRO A 70 8.85 35.94 -15.09
N LEU A 71 8.44 34.87 -15.79
CA LEU A 71 9.38 33.89 -16.34
C LEU A 71 10.21 34.47 -17.48
N LEU A 72 9.65 35.36 -18.27
CA LEU A 72 10.39 36.05 -19.34
C LEU A 72 11.49 36.99 -18.82
N HIS A 73 11.37 37.49 -17.58
CA HIS A 73 12.43 38.25 -16.92
C HIS A 73 13.71 37.46 -16.68
N THR A 74 13.61 36.12 -16.61
CA THR A 74 14.76 35.24 -16.47
C THR A 74 15.18 34.59 -17.79
N LEU A 75 14.22 34.21 -18.64
CA LEU A 75 14.50 33.54 -19.91
C LEU A 75 15.15 34.44 -20.94
N LEU A 76 14.63 35.66 -21.16
CA LEU A 76 15.14 36.56 -22.20
C LEU A 76 16.59 37.02 -21.98
N PRO A 77 17.05 37.39 -20.75
CA PRO A 77 18.46 37.69 -20.52
C PRO A 77 19.38 36.51 -20.79
N ASN A 78 18.99 35.31 -20.37
CA ASN A 78 19.78 34.08 -20.61
C ASN A 78 19.86 33.75 -22.10
N LEU A 79 18.76 33.95 -22.83
CA LEU A 79 18.72 33.79 -24.29
C LEU A 79 19.63 34.79 -24.98
N LEU A 80 19.57 36.08 -24.61
CA LEU A 80 20.46 37.09 -25.18
C LEU A 80 21.94 36.74 -24.95
N SER A 81 22.31 36.31 -23.75
CA SER A 81 23.67 35.87 -23.43
C SER A 81 24.13 34.72 -24.35
N THR A 82 23.25 33.73 -24.60
CA THR A 82 23.56 32.63 -25.51
C THR A 82 23.71 33.09 -26.96
N LEU A 83 22.83 33.98 -27.44
CA LEU A 83 22.92 34.57 -28.79
C LEU A 83 24.18 35.40 -28.96
N GLN A 84 24.58 36.21 -27.97
CA GLN A 84 25.83 36.97 -28.00
C GLN A 84 27.06 36.05 -28.05
N ARG A 85 27.05 34.93 -27.29
CA ARG A 85 28.11 33.92 -27.37
C ARG A 85 28.16 33.29 -28.77
N LEU A 86 27.01 32.92 -29.35
CA LEU A 86 26.92 32.39 -30.71
C LEU A 86 27.41 33.40 -31.75
N LYS A 87 27.16 34.69 -31.58
CA LYS A 87 27.68 35.77 -32.45
C LYS A 87 29.20 35.76 -32.41
N ALA A 88 29.81 35.78 -31.23
CA ALA A 88 31.27 35.73 -31.09
C ALA A 88 31.88 34.47 -31.73
N LEU A 89 31.22 33.31 -31.59
CA LEU A 89 31.66 32.07 -32.24
C LEU A 89 31.48 32.10 -33.76
N SER A 90 30.44 32.76 -34.27
CA SER A 90 30.24 32.97 -35.71
C SER A 90 31.38 33.79 -36.32
N ASP A 91 31.74 34.88 -35.65
CA ASP A 91 32.86 35.76 -36.10
C ASP A 91 34.17 34.96 -36.15
N GLN A 92 34.46 34.17 -35.12
CA GLN A 92 35.64 33.26 -35.08
C GLN A 92 35.59 32.17 -36.16
N CYS A 93 34.44 31.62 -36.49
CA CYS A 93 34.26 30.62 -37.55
C CYS A 93 34.36 31.20 -38.97
N THR A 94 34.18 32.49 -39.12
CA THR A 94 34.23 33.24 -40.40
C THR A 94 35.67 33.73 -40.67
N ASP A 95 36.41 34.06 -39.61
CA ASP A 95 37.80 34.54 -39.71
C ASP A 95 38.75 33.46 -40.21
N ALA A 96 39.33 33.68 -41.39
CA ALA A 96 40.32 32.79 -42.00
C ALA A 96 41.68 32.76 -41.26
N THR A 97 41.93 33.80 -40.42
CA THR A 97 43.21 33.99 -39.69
C THR A 97 43.12 33.52 -38.25
N TYR A 98 42.00 32.91 -37.83
CA TYR A 98 41.82 32.45 -36.45
C TYR A 98 42.82 31.38 -36.05
N ALA A 99 43.73 31.75 -35.14
CA ALA A 99 44.83 30.90 -34.66
C ALA A 99 44.49 30.07 -33.41
N GLY A 100 43.25 30.15 -32.92
CA GLY A 100 42.78 29.42 -31.71
C GLY A 100 42.61 27.92 -31.93
N GLY A 101 42.55 27.15 -30.83
CA GLY A 101 42.43 25.69 -30.87
C GLY A 101 41.08 25.24 -31.44
N LYS A 102 41.08 24.47 -32.53
CA LYS A 102 39.85 23.94 -33.16
C LYS A 102 38.97 23.11 -32.23
N LEU A 103 39.57 22.37 -31.31
CA LEU A 103 38.85 21.53 -30.33
C LEU A 103 38.11 22.39 -29.31
N HIS A 104 38.71 23.50 -28.85
CA HIS A 104 38.02 24.44 -27.95
C HIS A 104 36.83 25.12 -28.64
N LEU A 105 37.03 25.56 -29.86
CA LEU A 105 35.96 26.22 -30.65
C LEU A 105 34.83 25.21 -30.94
N GLN A 106 35.13 23.97 -31.21
CA GLN A 106 34.14 22.90 -31.36
C GLN A 106 33.37 22.67 -30.09
N SER A 107 34.02 22.54 -28.93
CA SER A 107 33.41 22.34 -27.63
C SER A 107 32.49 23.49 -27.25
N ASP A 108 32.96 24.73 -27.48
CA ASP A 108 32.20 25.96 -27.23
C ASP A 108 30.92 26.02 -28.09
N LEU A 109 31.02 25.61 -29.35
CA LEU A 109 29.91 25.57 -30.27
C LEU A 109 28.87 24.53 -29.87
N ASP A 110 29.34 23.34 -29.47
CA ASP A 110 28.47 22.26 -28.98
C ASP A 110 27.76 22.65 -27.67
N MET A 111 28.44 23.32 -26.72
CA MET A 111 27.85 23.87 -25.51
C MET A 111 26.82 24.96 -25.80
N ALA A 112 27.11 25.88 -26.67
CA ALA A 112 26.18 26.95 -27.05
C ALA A 112 24.94 26.39 -27.79
N SER A 113 25.15 25.36 -28.63
CA SER A 113 24.07 24.68 -29.34
C SER A 113 23.15 23.90 -28.38
N ALA A 114 23.71 23.28 -27.33
CA ALA A 114 22.94 22.62 -26.29
C ALA A 114 22.14 23.62 -25.44
N ALA A 115 22.77 24.74 -25.04
CA ALA A 115 22.09 25.80 -24.31
C ALA A 115 20.92 26.39 -25.11
N LEU A 116 21.10 26.64 -26.42
CA LEU A 116 20.04 27.11 -27.31
C LEU A 116 18.89 26.09 -27.41
N SER A 117 19.19 24.79 -27.47
CA SER A 117 18.15 23.75 -27.49
C SER A 117 17.31 23.73 -26.23
N ASN A 118 17.93 23.87 -25.06
CA ASN A 118 17.22 23.94 -23.79
C ASN A 118 16.31 25.17 -23.72
N GLN A 119 16.83 26.33 -24.16
CA GLN A 119 16.07 27.60 -24.20
C GLN A 119 14.90 27.53 -25.18
N LEU A 120 15.06 26.89 -26.34
CA LEU A 120 13.96 26.65 -27.28
C LEU A 120 12.89 25.76 -26.65
N HIS A 121 13.29 24.71 -25.93
CA HIS A 121 12.37 23.86 -25.23
C HIS A 121 11.58 24.64 -24.16
N ASP A 122 12.26 25.47 -23.36
CA ASP A 122 11.62 26.29 -22.33
C ASP A 122 10.61 27.28 -22.92
N LEU A 123 10.95 27.93 -24.07
CA LEU A 123 10.05 28.83 -24.79
C LEU A 123 8.84 28.07 -25.38
N ASP A 124 9.04 26.86 -25.93
CA ASP A 124 7.96 26.02 -26.45
C ASP A 124 6.98 25.61 -25.33
N LEU A 125 7.50 25.23 -24.18
CA LEU A 125 6.68 24.93 -22.99
C LEU A 125 5.86 26.17 -22.57
N LEU A 126 6.49 27.34 -22.52
CA LEU A 126 5.81 28.60 -22.16
C LEU A 126 4.69 28.93 -23.14
N LEU A 127 4.93 28.77 -24.44
CA LEU A 127 3.93 29.03 -25.48
C LEU A 127 2.77 28.03 -25.43
N ARG A 128 3.06 26.74 -25.26
CA ARG A 128 2.04 25.67 -25.17
C ARG A 128 1.19 25.75 -23.91
N SER A 129 1.76 26.26 -22.81
CA SER A 129 1.00 26.45 -21.56
C SER A 129 -0.13 27.46 -21.67
N GLY A 130 -0.08 28.36 -22.68
CA GLY A 130 -1.05 29.43 -22.86
C GLY A 130 -0.97 30.58 -21.83
N VAL A 131 0.00 30.53 -20.92
CA VAL A 131 0.18 31.52 -19.82
C VAL A 131 0.34 32.96 -20.31
N LEU A 132 0.85 33.18 -21.54
CA LEU A 132 1.06 34.51 -22.12
C LEU A 132 -0.24 35.18 -22.57
N HIS A 133 -1.36 34.45 -22.61
CA HIS A 133 -2.67 34.99 -23.00
C HIS A 133 -3.50 35.55 -21.84
N GLN A 134 -3.04 35.40 -20.60
CA GLN A 134 -3.74 35.85 -19.39
C GLN A 134 -3.08 37.09 -18.76
N SER A 135 -3.90 38.09 -18.35
CA SER A 135 -3.45 39.33 -17.75
C SER A 135 -2.89 39.25 -16.32
N ASN A 136 -3.05 38.14 -15.61
CA ASN A 136 -2.69 38.00 -14.20
C ASN A 136 -1.51 37.05 -13.96
N ALA A 137 -0.50 37.05 -14.79
CA ALA A 137 0.67 36.17 -14.69
C ALA A 137 1.52 36.33 -13.41
N ILE A 138 1.27 37.35 -12.59
CA ILE A 138 2.08 37.66 -11.39
C ILE A 138 1.60 36.91 -10.14
N VAL A 139 0.31 36.60 -10.03
CA VAL A 139 -0.27 35.90 -8.89
C VAL A 139 -0.93 34.64 -9.40
N LEU A 140 -0.45 33.48 -8.93
CA LEU A 140 -1.20 32.21 -9.02
C LEU A 140 -2.46 32.37 -8.16
N SER A 141 -3.51 32.96 -8.74
CA SER A 141 -4.81 32.97 -8.08
C SER A 141 -5.33 31.54 -8.10
N HIS A 142 -5.44 30.94 -6.93
CA HIS A 142 -6.09 29.64 -6.79
C HIS A 142 -7.48 29.74 -7.43
N PRO A 143 -7.87 28.84 -8.33
CA PRO A 143 -9.23 28.80 -8.87
C PRO A 143 -10.21 28.70 -7.70
N GLY A 144 -11.20 29.61 -7.66
CA GLY A 144 -12.17 29.64 -6.56
C GLY A 144 -12.99 28.34 -6.49
N PRO A 145 -13.64 28.05 -5.36
CA PRO A 145 -14.52 26.91 -5.22
C PRO A 145 -15.63 26.97 -6.27
N GLY A 146 -15.68 25.98 -7.18
CA GLY A 146 -16.63 25.91 -8.28
C GLY A 146 -16.06 26.28 -9.67
N SER A 147 -14.76 26.50 -9.81
CA SER A 147 -14.09 26.68 -11.10
C SER A 147 -14.27 25.47 -12.02
N GLY A 148 -14.40 25.71 -13.33
CA GLY A 148 -14.55 24.64 -14.33
C GLY A 148 -13.30 23.75 -14.43
N LYS A 149 -13.45 22.53 -14.96
CA LYS A 149 -12.33 21.61 -15.19
C LYS A 149 -11.25 22.21 -16.11
N ASP A 150 -11.66 23.04 -17.06
CA ASP A 150 -10.74 23.68 -18.02
C ASP A 150 -9.87 24.74 -17.33
N ASP A 151 -10.46 25.54 -16.41
CA ASP A 151 -9.74 26.54 -15.63
C ASP A 151 -8.73 25.87 -14.69
N LEU A 152 -9.12 24.77 -14.06
CA LEU A 152 -8.25 23.99 -13.18
C LEU A 152 -7.11 23.31 -13.98
N GLY A 153 -7.42 22.76 -15.16
CA GLY A 153 -6.42 22.20 -16.07
C GLY A 153 -5.42 23.25 -16.53
N PHE A 154 -5.89 24.47 -16.85
CA PHE A 154 -5.01 25.59 -17.18
C PHE A 154 -4.09 25.98 -16.01
N PHE A 155 -4.64 26.09 -14.81
CA PHE A 155 -3.88 26.37 -13.59
C PHE A 155 -2.78 25.33 -13.32
N ILE A 156 -3.10 24.03 -13.50
CA ILE A 156 -2.12 22.95 -13.36
C ILE A 156 -1.00 23.07 -14.39
N ARG A 157 -1.33 23.32 -15.66
CA ARG A 157 -0.31 23.53 -16.70
C ARG A 157 0.60 24.73 -16.42
N ASP A 158 0.05 25.83 -15.87
CA ASP A 158 0.86 26.98 -15.43
C ASP A 158 1.78 26.61 -14.27
N LEU A 159 1.28 25.88 -13.25
CA LEU A 159 2.11 25.39 -12.15
C LEU A 159 3.30 24.58 -12.66
N PHE A 160 3.06 23.61 -13.54
CA PHE A 160 4.13 22.77 -14.08
C PHE A 160 5.08 23.52 -15.01
N THR A 161 4.59 24.52 -15.74
CA THR A 161 5.46 25.42 -16.52
C THR A 161 6.43 26.18 -15.60
N ARG A 162 5.93 26.72 -14.48
CA ARG A 162 6.79 27.40 -13.47
C ARG A 162 7.75 26.46 -12.77
N LEU A 163 7.35 25.22 -12.55
CA LEU A 163 8.24 24.17 -12.02
C LEU A 163 9.40 23.87 -12.98
N GLN A 164 9.13 23.78 -14.28
CA GLN A 164 10.13 23.42 -15.28
C GLN A 164 11.12 24.54 -15.56
N ILE A 165 10.63 25.72 -15.90
CA ILE A 165 11.46 26.86 -16.38
C ILE A 165 11.74 27.93 -15.33
N GLY A 166 11.02 27.94 -14.20
CA GLY A 166 11.21 28.92 -13.14
C GLY A 166 12.48 28.69 -12.31
N GLY A 167 13.03 29.79 -11.76
CA GLY A 167 14.07 29.68 -10.72
C GLY A 167 13.54 29.09 -9.40
N VAL A 168 14.42 28.94 -8.40
CA VAL A 168 14.13 28.27 -7.13
C VAL A 168 12.86 28.80 -6.44
N GLU A 169 12.69 30.11 -6.41
CA GLU A 169 11.54 30.75 -5.74
C GLU A 169 10.21 30.48 -6.48
N PHE A 170 10.25 30.42 -7.82
CA PHE A 170 9.08 30.05 -8.60
C PHE A 170 8.72 28.57 -8.40
N LYS A 171 9.74 27.69 -8.32
CA LYS A 171 9.54 26.26 -8.04
C LYS A 171 8.89 26.06 -6.67
N LYS A 172 9.37 26.74 -5.63
CA LYS A 172 8.80 26.66 -4.29
C LYS A 172 7.33 27.11 -4.26
N LYS A 173 7.03 28.28 -4.82
CA LYS A 173 5.65 28.81 -4.87
C LYS A 173 4.71 27.90 -5.67
N ALA A 174 5.19 27.36 -6.79
CA ALA A 174 4.40 26.45 -7.60
C ALA A 174 4.13 25.11 -6.86
N LEU A 175 5.11 24.56 -6.14
CA LEU A 175 4.93 23.37 -5.30
C LEU A 175 3.99 23.64 -4.12
N GLU A 176 4.09 24.80 -3.48
CA GLU A 176 3.18 25.23 -2.41
C GLU A 176 1.73 25.29 -2.92
N SER A 177 1.50 25.92 -4.07
CA SER A 177 0.18 25.99 -4.71
C SER A 177 -0.32 24.60 -5.14
N LEU A 178 0.57 23.72 -5.63
CA LEU A 178 0.23 22.33 -5.99
C LEU A 178 -0.18 21.53 -4.75
N LEU A 179 0.53 21.68 -3.63
CA LEU A 179 0.18 21.00 -2.38
C LEU A 179 -1.19 21.46 -1.87
N HIS A 180 -1.48 22.76 -1.85
CA HIS A 180 -2.81 23.25 -1.51
C HIS A 180 -3.89 22.68 -2.42
N LEU A 181 -3.65 22.61 -3.73
CA LEU A 181 -4.59 22.01 -4.67
C LEU A 181 -4.88 20.53 -4.38
N LEU A 182 -3.86 19.77 -3.97
CA LEU A 182 -4.00 18.36 -3.64
C LEU A 182 -4.67 18.11 -2.27
N GLU A 183 -4.62 19.12 -1.36
CA GLU A 183 -5.28 19.06 -0.05
C GLU A 183 -6.77 19.41 -0.13
N ASP A 184 -7.15 20.32 -1.06
CA ASP A 184 -8.51 20.88 -1.11
C ASP A 184 -9.55 19.95 -1.76
N ASP A 185 -9.15 19.12 -2.75
CA ASP A 185 -10.08 18.24 -3.46
C ASP A 185 -9.38 16.95 -3.92
N GLU A 186 -9.91 15.82 -3.48
CA GLU A 186 -9.45 14.47 -3.86
C GLU A 186 -9.48 14.23 -5.38
N LYS A 187 -10.36 14.92 -6.13
CA LYS A 187 -10.44 14.85 -7.59
C LYS A 187 -9.29 15.60 -8.29
N SER A 188 -8.67 16.54 -7.59
CA SER A 188 -7.55 17.33 -8.12
C SER A 188 -6.34 16.43 -8.44
N ALA A 189 -6.11 15.36 -7.69
CA ALA A 189 -5.02 14.43 -7.94
C ALA A 189 -5.10 13.75 -9.32
N SER A 190 -6.29 13.30 -9.74
CA SER A 190 -6.50 12.73 -11.09
C SER A 190 -6.25 13.76 -12.18
N LEU A 191 -6.67 15.01 -11.96
CA LEU A 191 -6.46 16.07 -12.93
C LEU A 191 -4.98 16.48 -13.01
N VAL A 192 -4.28 16.54 -11.88
CA VAL A 192 -2.82 16.75 -11.83
C VAL A 192 -2.07 15.63 -12.54
N ALA A 193 -2.47 14.38 -12.33
CA ALA A 193 -1.88 13.24 -13.01
C ALA A 193 -2.06 13.30 -14.55
N LYS A 194 -3.19 13.85 -15.01
CA LYS A 194 -3.51 13.96 -16.43
C LYS A 194 -2.88 15.18 -17.11
N GLU A 195 -2.94 16.36 -16.49
CA GLU A 195 -2.56 17.64 -17.09
C GLU A 195 -1.13 18.08 -16.70
N GLY A 196 -0.58 17.52 -15.60
CA GLY A 196 0.74 17.86 -15.09
C GLY A 196 1.85 16.99 -15.65
N ASN A 197 3.07 17.51 -15.65
CA ASN A 197 4.26 16.71 -15.98
C ASN A 197 4.80 16.00 -14.71
N VAL A 198 4.19 14.86 -14.37
CA VAL A 198 4.55 14.09 -13.17
C VAL A 198 5.99 13.57 -13.22
N ALA A 199 6.50 13.24 -14.41
CA ALA A 199 7.91 12.85 -14.60
C ALA A 199 8.87 13.94 -14.11
N TYR A 200 8.57 15.21 -14.42
CA TYR A 200 9.39 16.32 -13.93
C TYR A 200 9.28 16.51 -12.42
N LEU A 201 8.08 16.34 -11.85
CA LEU A 201 7.89 16.39 -10.40
C LEU A 201 8.72 15.30 -9.69
N ILE A 202 8.76 14.09 -10.24
CA ILE A 202 9.60 12.99 -9.75
C ILE A 202 11.08 13.32 -9.89
N HIS A 203 11.51 13.96 -10.99
CA HIS A 203 12.90 14.42 -11.16
C HIS A 203 13.33 15.39 -10.05
N LEU A 204 12.42 16.20 -9.50
CA LEU A 204 12.73 17.12 -8.39
C LEU A 204 13.07 16.38 -7.08
N LEU A 205 12.75 15.11 -6.94
CA LEU A 205 13.14 14.28 -5.78
C LEU A 205 14.66 14.11 -5.66
N ASP A 206 15.39 14.24 -6.77
CA ASP A 206 16.85 14.13 -6.82
C ASP A 206 17.56 15.50 -6.74
N PHE A 207 16.84 16.59 -6.44
CA PHE A 207 17.40 17.94 -6.31
C PHE A 207 18.12 18.15 -4.97
N HIS A 208 19.25 17.49 -4.78
CA HIS A 208 20.02 17.55 -3.53
C HIS A 208 20.50 18.96 -3.16
N ASN A 209 20.75 19.81 -4.17
CA ASN A 209 21.25 21.19 -3.98
C ASN A 209 20.17 22.17 -3.52
N GLN A 210 18.89 21.76 -3.51
CA GLN A 210 17.74 22.60 -3.16
C GLN A 210 16.79 21.85 -2.20
N PRO A 211 17.17 21.72 -0.92
CA PRO A 211 16.43 20.88 0.04
C PRO A 211 14.95 21.21 0.16
N GLY A 212 14.59 22.51 0.16
CA GLY A 212 13.18 22.93 0.27
C GLY A 212 12.33 22.56 -0.96
N VAL A 213 12.89 22.60 -2.17
CA VAL A 213 12.21 22.14 -3.39
C VAL A 213 12.03 20.63 -3.35
N ARG A 214 13.08 19.90 -2.96
CA ARG A 214 13.05 18.44 -2.82
C ARG A 214 12.00 17.98 -1.81
N GLU A 215 11.92 18.67 -0.67
CA GLU A 215 10.95 18.35 0.38
C GLU A 215 9.50 18.54 -0.10
N GLN A 216 9.20 19.69 -0.67
CA GLN A 216 7.87 19.99 -1.21
C GLN A 216 7.50 19.03 -2.37
N ALA A 217 8.45 18.72 -3.27
CA ALA A 217 8.22 17.75 -4.34
C ALA A 217 7.94 16.35 -3.79
N THR A 218 8.66 15.92 -2.74
CA THR A 218 8.41 14.64 -2.07
C THR A 218 7.00 14.61 -1.45
N CYS A 219 6.57 15.70 -0.81
CA CYS A 219 5.21 15.83 -0.29
C CYS A 219 4.16 15.72 -1.41
N ALA A 220 4.36 16.41 -2.54
CA ALA A 220 3.43 16.39 -3.67
C ALA A 220 3.34 15.00 -4.33
N VAL A 221 4.48 14.33 -4.56
CA VAL A 221 4.51 12.95 -5.09
C VAL A 221 3.84 11.99 -4.12
N SER A 222 4.08 12.14 -2.80
CA SER A 222 3.43 11.32 -1.77
C SER A 222 1.91 11.52 -1.76
N ALA A 223 1.45 12.77 -1.86
CA ALA A 223 0.02 13.07 -1.93
C ALA A 223 -0.62 12.46 -3.18
N LEU A 224 0.01 12.59 -4.35
CA LEU A 224 -0.47 11.97 -5.60
C LEU A 224 -0.53 10.44 -5.50
N ALA A 225 0.50 9.79 -4.97
CA ALA A 225 0.53 8.34 -4.83
C ALA A 225 -0.55 7.83 -3.87
N ALA A 226 -0.87 8.60 -2.82
CA ALA A 226 -1.84 8.22 -1.80
C ALA A 226 -3.29 8.55 -2.16
N ALA A 227 -3.54 9.49 -3.09
CA ALA A 227 -4.87 10.03 -3.35
C ALA A 227 -5.84 9.02 -3.99
N ASN A 228 -5.46 8.39 -5.10
CA ASN A 228 -6.32 7.43 -5.82
C ASN A 228 -5.49 6.54 -6.75
N ASP A 229 -6.16 5.53 -7.34
CA ASP A 229 -5.49 4.53 -8.19
C ASP A 229 -4.94 5.13 -9.48
N GLU A 230 -5.64 6.10 -10.10
CA GLU A 230 -5.21 6.73 -11.35
C GLU A 230 -3.91 7.51 -11.16
N SER A 231 -3.86 8.41 -10.16
CA SER A 231 -2.65 9.20 -9.88
C SER A 231 -1.49 8.35 -9.38
N ARG A 232 -1.77 7.30 -8.59
CA ARG A 232 -0.78 6.31 -8.14
C ARG A 232 -0.11 5.59 -9.30
N LYS A 233 -0.92 5.15 -10.26
CA LYS A 233 -0.44 4.48 -11.47
C LYS A 233 0.50 5.39 -12.27
N VAL A 234 0.14 6.65 -12.46
CA VAL A 234 1.01 7.61 -13.16
C VAL A 234 2.33 7.83 -12.40
N VAL A 235 2.29 7.98 -11.06
CA VAL A 235 3.53 8.10 -10.27
C VAL A 235 4.44 6.89 -10.43
N PHE A 236 3.88 5.68 -10.50
CA PHE A 236 4.66 4.46 -10.72
C PHE A 236 5.22 4.37 -12.15
N GLU A 237 4.39 4.60 -13.17
CA GLU A 237 4.77 4.53 -14.60
C GLU A 237 5.85 5.56 -14.96
N GLU A 238 5.81 6.75 -14.34
CA GLU A 238 6.84 7.78 -14.49
C GLU A 238 8.10 7.54 -13.64
N GLY A 239 8.22 6.35 -13.04
CA GLY A 239 9.43 5.89 -12.36
C GLY A 239 9.62 6.41 -10.94
N GLY A 240 8.56 6.79 -10.23
CA GLY A 240 8.63 7.37 -8.89
C GLY A 240 9.16 6.43 -7.80
N LEU A 241 9.02 5.11 -7.96
CA LEU A 241 9.39 4.14 -6.91
C LEU A 241 10.88 4.19 -6.54
N GLY A 242 11.77 4.23 -7.52
CA GLY A 242 13.23 4.24 -7.29
C GLY A 242 13.69 5.45 -6.47
N PRO A 243 13.40 6.70 -6.88
CA PRO A 243 13.71 7.90 -6.09
C PRO A 243 13.11 7.89 -4.68
N LEU A 244 11.87 7.40 -4.51
CA LEU A 244 11.24 7.29 -3.19
C LEU A 244 11.96 6.30 -2.28
N LEU A 245 12.41 5.16 -2.79
CA LEU A 245 13.23 4.20 -2.02
C LEU A 245 14.58 4.82 -1.62
N ARG A 246 15.25 5.58 -2.50
CA ARG A 246 16.48 6.32 -2.13
C ARG A 246 16.24 7.35 -1.04
N ILE A 247 15.09 8.05 -1.06
CA ILE A 247 14.70 8.98 0.01
C ILE A 247 14.44 8.22 1.30
N LEU A 248 13.76 7.08 1.24
CA LEU A 248 13.50 6.24 2.41
C LEU A 248 14.79 5.72 3.05
N GLU A 249 15.81 5.41 2.25
CA GLU A 249 17.11 4.97 2.72
C GLU A 249 17.90 6.11 3.38
N SER A 250 18.07 7.23 2.70
CA SER A 250 19.07 8.25 3.05
C SER A 250 18.50 9.64 3.37
N GLY A 251 17.19 9.85 3.30
CA GLY A 251 16.54 11.12 3.55
C GLY A 251 16.51 11.55 5.02
N SER A 252 16.08 12.80 5.28
CA SER A 252 15.73 13.26 6.63
C SER A 252 14.48 12.51 7.15
N THR A 253 14.24 12.56 8.46
CA THR A 253 13.07 11.90 9.08
C THR A 253 11.76 12.30 8.39
N ALA A 254 11.56 13.61 8.15
CA ALA A 254 10.35 14.10 7.49
C ALA A 254 10.21 13.57 6.04
N LEU A 255 11.32 13.53 5.29
CA LEU A 255 11.33 12.97 3.93
C LEU A 255 11.06 11.47 3.93
N LYS A 256 11.65 10.72 4.88
CA LYS A 256 11.42 9.27 5.04
C LYS A 256 9.95 8.97 5.32
N GLU A 257 9.28 9.77 6.14
CA GLU A 257 7.85 9.60 6.43
C GLU A 257 7.00 9.76 5.16
N LYS A 258 7.26 10.80 4.38
CA LYS A 258 6.52 11.03 3.11
C LYS A 258 6.83 9.95 2.07
N ALA A 259 8.09 9.57 1.93
CA ALA A 259 8.48 8.50 1.02
C ALA A 259 7.84 7.15 1.42
N ALA A 260 7.78 6.83 2.71
CA ALA A 260 7.15 5.60 3.20
C ALA A 260 5.65 5.54 2.86
N ILE A 261 4.93 6.67 3.01
CA ILE A 261 3.51 6.79 2.60
C ILE A 261 3.36 6.46 1.11
N ALA A 262 4.18 7.09 0.27
CA ALA A 262 4.12 6.89 -1.17
C ALA A 262 4.47 5.45 -1.59
N VAL A 263 5.51 4.86 -0.98
CA VAL A 263 5.92 3.47 -1.26
C VAL A 263 4.84 2.48 -0.82
N GLU A 264 4.22 2.66 0.36
CA GLU A 264 3.08 1.84 0.78
C GLU A 264 1.92 1.94 -0.22
N ALA A 265 1.59 3.17 -0.65
CA ALA A 265 0.52 3.38 -1.60
C ALA A 265 0.81 2.71 -2.96
N ILE A 266 2.01 2.89 -3.51
CA ILE A 266 2.41 2.29 -4.80
C ILE A 266 2.37 0.76 -4.72
N THR A 267 2.88 0.17 -3.63
CA THR A 267 2.93 -1.28 -3.44
C THR A 267 1.59 -1.90 -3.10
N ALA A 268 0.54 -1.11 -2.81
CA ALA A 268 -0.81 -1.62 -2.60
C ALA A 268 -1.39 -2.26 -3.87
N ASP A 269 -0.93 -1.84 -5.04
CA ASP A 269 -1.20 -2.53 -6.30
C ASP A 269 -0.25 -3.73 -6.46
N PRO A 270 -0.77 -4.96 -6.54
CA PRO A 270 0.06 -6.16 -6.72
C PRO A 270 0.93 -6.13 -7.97
N GLU A 271 0.48 -5.44 -9.04
CA GLU A 271 1.25 -5.30 -10.28
C GLU A 271 2.51 -4.45 -10.08
N ASN A 272 2.55 -3.58 -9.07
CA ASN A 272 3.68 -2.72 -8.75
C ASN A 272 4.58 -3.30 -7.65
N ALA A 273 4.03 -4.17 -6.79
CA ALA A 273 4.72 -4.68 -5.60
C ALA A 273 6.03 -5.42 -5.92
N TRP A 274 6.09 -6.17 -7.03
CA TRP A 274 7.28 -6.89 -7.47
C TRP A 274 8.46 -5.95 -7.77
N ALA A 275 8.19 -4.72 -8.22
CA ALA A 275 9.22 -3.76 -8.61
C ALA A 275 10.13 -3.36 -7.44
N VAL A 276 9.66 -3.47 -6.19
CA VAL A 276 10.46 -3.20 -4.98
C VAL A 276 11.73 -4.05 -4.97
N SER A 277 11.64 -5.34 -5.34
CA SER A 277 12.79 -6.23 -5.40
C SER A 277 13.81 -5.79 -6.48
N ALA A 278 13.31 -5.36 -7.63
CA ALA A 278 14.16 -4.90 -8.74
C ALA A 278 15.01 -3.65 -8.36
N TYR A 279 14.51 -2.82 -7.45
CA TYR A 279 15.24 -1.66 -6.95
C TYR A 279 16.02 -1.91 -5.65
N GLY A 280 16.15 -3.17 -5.20
CA GLY A 280 16.78 -3.49 -3.91
C GLY A 280 16.02 -2.95 -2.69
N GLY A 281 14.73 -2.65 -2.86
CA GLY A 281 13.92 -1.97 -1.86
C GLY A 281 13.55 -2.83 -0.64
N VAL A 282 13.72 -4.16 -0.71
CA VAL A 282 13.39 -5.06 0.41
C VAL A 282 14.22 -4.72 1.65
N ALA A 283 15.55 -4.62 1.49
CA ALA A 283 16.45 -4.23 2.57
C ALA A 283 16.14 -2.83 3.12
N VAL A 284 15.82 -1.88 2.23
CA VAL A 284 15.45 -0.50 2.60
C VAL A 284 14.18 -0.48 3.44
N LEU A 285 13.16 -1.24 3.08
CA LEU A 285 11.90 -1.35 3.83
C LEU A 285 12.12 -1.99 5.21
N VAL A 286 12.92 -3.06 5.28
CA VAL A 286 13.25 -3.73 6.56
C VAL A 286 14.01 -2.77 7.48
N GLU A 287 14.97 -2.01 6.96
CA GLU A 287 15.71 -1.03 7.75
C GLU A 287 14.81 0.14 8.20
N ALA A 288 13.90 0.62 7.33
CA ALA A 288 12.91 1.63 7.70
C ALA A 288 11.97 1.17 8.81
N CYS A 289 11.61 -0.12 8.84
CA CYS A 289 10.87 -0.71 9.95
C CYS A 289 11.70 -0.82 11.23
N ARG A 290 13.02 -1.05 11.12
CA ARG A 290 13.93 -1.23 12.27
C ARG A 290 14.26 0.07 12.95
N SER A 291 14.61 1.10 12.20
CA SER A 291 15.20 2.34 12.70
C SER A 291 14.39 3.60 12.41
N GLY A 292 13.31 3.52 11.65
CA GLY A 292 12.48 4.66 11.27
C GLY A 292 11.69 5.27 12.43
N SER A 293 11.16 6.49 12.23
CA SER A 293 10.17 7.08 13.14
C SER A 293 8.91 6.20 13.22
N PRO A 294 8.07 6.34 14.27
CA PRO A 294 6.82 5.58 14.35
C PRO A 294 5.92 5.70 13.10
N ALA A 295 5.90 6.87 12.46
CA ALA A 295 5.17 7.07 11.20
C ALA A 295 5.83 6.30 10.05
N THR A 296 7.16 6.42 9.89
CA THR A 296 7.93 5.65 8.90
C THR A 296 7.74 4.15 9.10
N GLN A 297 7.83 3.64 10.33
CA GLN A 297 7.63 2.23 10.64
C GLN A 297 6.23 1.75 10.24
N THR A 298 5.20 2.56 10.52
CA THR A 298 3.80 2.22 10.19
C THR A 298 3.58 2.05 8.68
N HIS A 299 4.19 2.92 7.87
CA HIS A 299 4.05 2.86 6.41
C HIS A 299 5.01 1.84 5.79
N ALA A 300 6.23 1.71 6.30
CA ALA A 300 7.19 0.71 5.84
C ALA A 300 6.68 -0.72 6.08
N VAL A 301 6.10 -1.01 7.25
CA VAL A 301 5.50 -2.33 7.52
C VAL A 301 4.28 -2.59 6.63
N GLY A 302 3.53 -1.53 6.26
CA GLY A 302 2.45 -1.64 5.28
C GLY A 302 2.97 -2.00 3.89
N ALA A 303 4.06 -1.38 3.45
CA ALA A 303 4.72 -1.74 2.21
C ALA A 303 5.26 -3.20 2.24
N ILE A 304 5.90 -3.61 3.36
CA ILE A 304 6.31 -5.02 3.54
C ILE A 304 5.12 -5.97 3.46
N ARG A 305 3.99 -5.65 4.10
CA ARG A 305 2.75 -6.45 4.00
C ARG A 305 2.31 -6.61 2.54
N ASN A 306 2.35 -5.54 1.78
CA ASN A 306 1.95 -5.56 0.37
C ASN A 306 2.87 -6.45 -0.47
N VAL A 307 4.20 -6.27 -0.35
CA VAL A 307 5.18 -7.05 -1.10
C VAL A 307 5.28 -8.51 -0.63
N ALA A 308 4.92 -8.81 0.62
CA ALA A 308 4.88 -10.18 1.15
C ALA A 308 3.84 -11.07 0.45
N ASN A 309 2.93 -10.51 -0.33
CA ASN A 309 2.02 -11.29 -1.17
C ASN A 309 2.66 -11.75 -2.49
N VAL A 310 3.82 -11.21 -2.87
CA VAL A 310 4.59 -11.62 -4.05
C VAL A 310 5.50 -12.79 -3.66
N GLU A 311 5.33 -13.95 -4.32
CA GLU A 311 6.01 -15.19 -3.93
C GLU A 311 7.54 -15.07 -3.95
N ASP A 312 8.08 -14.45 -5.01
CA ASP A 312 9.53 -14.28 -5.19
C ASP A 312 10.18 -13.36 -4.13
N ILE A 313 9.42 -12.50 -3.48
CA ILE A 313 9.93 -11.55 -2.47
C ILE A 313 9.94 -12.17 -1.06
N LYS A 314 9.09 -13.16 -0.78
CA LYS A 314 8.95 -13.74 0.57
C LYS A 314 10.26 -14.29 1.12
N MET A 315 11.02 -15.00 0.31
CA MET A 315 12.33 -15.52 0.70
C MET A 315 13.31 -14.38 1.02
N GLY A 316 13.37 -13.38 0.15
CA GLY A 316 14.20 -12.18 0.37
C GLY A 316 13.84 -11.43 1.66
N LEU A 317 12.55 -11.34 2.02
CA LEU A 317 12.14 -10.79 3.32
C LEU A 317 12.73 -11.56 4.50
N GLY A 318 12.76 -12.90 4.42
CA GLY A 318 13.40 -13.75 5.44
C GLY A 318 14.90 -13.49 5.53
N GLU A 319 15.59 -13.47 4.40
CA GLU A 319 17.05 -13.27 4.27
C GLU A 319 17.48 -11.88 4.74
N GLU A 320 16.71 -10.83 4.44
CA GLU A 320 16.96 -9.45 4.89
C GLU A 320 16.58 -9.18 6.35
N GLY A 321 16.13 -10.21 7.08
CA GLY A 321 15.82 -10.12 8.50
C GLY A 321 14.52 -9.38 8.82
N ALA A 322 13.50 -9.48 7.95
CA ALA A 322 12.18 -8.91 8.21
C ALA A 322 11.49 -9.55 9.42
N VAL A 323 11.66 -10.88 9.64
CA VAL A 323 10.97 -11.61 10.71
C VAL A 323 11.23 -11.03 12.10
N PRO A 324 12.49 -10.86 12.59
CA PRO A 324 12.74 -10.28 13.91
C PRO A 324 12.20 -8.85 14.05
N VAL A 325 12.24 -8.05 12.99
CA VAL A 325 11.71 -6.67 12.98
C VAL A 325 10.19 -6.66 13.07
N LEU A 326 9.50 -7.51 12.31
CA LEU A 326 8.04 -7.66 12.37
C LEU A 326 7.59 -8.13 13.77
N LEU A 327 8.30 -9.11 14.35
CA LEU A 327 8.02 -9.59 15.71
C LEU A 327 8.30 -8.53 16.78
N GLN A 328 9.21 -7.60 16.55
CA GLN A 328 9.41 -6.45 17.42
C GLN A 328 8.26 -5.46 17.29
N LEU A 329 7.84 -5.12 16.07
CA LEU A 329 6.73 -4.20 15.81
C LEU A 329 5.39 -4.71 16.36
N LEU A 330 5.19 -6.03 16.43
CA LEU A 330 4.04 -6.63 17.10
C LEU A 330 3.91 -6.22 18.58
N VAL A 331 5.03 -5.96 19.25
CA VAL A 331 5.05 -5.64 20.68
C VAL A 331 5.17 -4.12 20.92
N SER A 332 6.02 -3.44 20.15
CA SER A 332 6.39 -2.04 20.38
C SER A 332 5.75 -1.05 19.39
N GLY A 333 5.13 -1.51 18.33
CA GLY A 333 4.47 -0.66 17.32
C GLY A 333 3.21 0.01 17.86
N ASN A 334 2.76 1.08 17.18
CA ASN A 334 1.41 1.59 17.39
C ASN A 334 0.36 0.59 16.87
N GLY A 335 -0.92 0.77 17.22
CA GLY A 335 -1.98 -0.20 16.87
C GLY A 335 -2.05 -0.54 15.38
N VAL A 336 -1.83 0.43 14.48
CA VAL A 336 -1.83 0.21 13.02
C VAL A 336 -0.60 -0.61 12.58
N ALA A 337 0.58 -0.26 13.11
CA ALA A 337 1.81 -1.01 12.82
C ALA A 337 1.74 -2.44 13.37
N GLN A 338 1.16 -2.64 14.55
CA GLN A 338 0.92 -3.97 15.14
C GLN A 338 0.02 -4.83 14.24
N GLU A 339 -1.08 -4.28 13.74
CA GLU A 339 -2.00 -4.98 12.85
C GLU A 339 -1.32 -5.37 11.53
N LYS A 340 -0.64 -4.41 10.89
CA LYS A 340 0.10 -4.66 9.63
C LYS A 340 1.20 -5.71 9.84
N ALA A 341 1.95 -5.64 10.95
CA ALA A 341 2.96 -6.63 11.30
C ALA A 341 2.35 -8.01 11.56
N ALA A 342 1.23 -8.10 12.29
CA ALA A 342 0.50 -9.35 12.52
C ALA A 342 0.03 -9.99 11.21
N SER A 343 -0.54 -9.17 10.31
CA SER A 343 -0.96 -9.60 8.97
C SER A 343 0.22 -10.16 8.17
N THR A 344 1.35 -9.45 8.16
CA THR A 344 2.56 -9.90 7.46
C THR A 344 3.12 -11.20 8.03
N VAL A 345 3.21 -11.31 9.36
CA VAL A 345 3.65 -12.55 10.03
C VAL A 345 2.72 -13.72 9.69
N ALA A 346 1.40 -13.49 9.60
CA ALA A 346 0.44 -14.53 9.21
C ALA A 346 0.68 -15.00 7.75
N VAL A 347 0.93 -14.07 6.83
CA VAL A 347 1.29 -14.39 5.45
C VAL A 347 2.59 -15.19 5.38
N LEU A 348 3.65 -14.74 6.05
CA LEU A 348 4.94 -15.46 6.07
C LEU A 348 4.82 -16.84 6.71
N ALA A 349 4.08 -16.99 7.81
CA ALA A 349 3.82 -18.27 8.46
C ALA A 349 3.08 -19.26 7.56
N SER A 350 2.23 -18.77 6.65
CA SER A 350 1.47 -19.62 5.72
C SER A 350 2.25 -20.02 4.46
N SER A 351 3.39 -19.37 4.18
CA SER A 351 4.06 -19.47 2.88
C SER A 351 4.99 -20.66 2.73
N GLY A 352 5.82 -20.98 3.71
CA GLY A 352 6.79 -22.08 3.56
C GLY A 352 7.39 -22.53 4.90
N GLU A 353 8.06 -23.69 4.89
CA GLU A 353 8.70 -24.27 6.10
C GLU A 353 9.82 -23.36 6.62
N TYR A 354 10.68 -22.87 5.73
CA TYR A 354 11.79 -21.98 6.08
C TYR A 354 11.34 -20.75 6.90
N LEU A 355 10.30 -20.05 6.43
CA LEU A 355 9.79 -18.85 7.11
C LEU A 355 9.11 -19.18 8.44
N ARG A 356 8.42 -20.35 8.54
CA ARG A 356 7.86 -20.82 9.81
C ARG A 356 8.95 -21.13 10.82
N ASP A 357 10.00 -21.83 10.40
CA ASP A 357 11.13 -22.17 11.25
C ASP A 357 11.84 -20.91 11.75
N LEU A 358 12.03 -19.91 10.86
CA LEU A 358 12.61 -18.63 11.22
C LEU A 358 11.75 -17.88 12.26
N ILE A 359 10.41 -17.88 12.09
CA ILE A 359 9.49 -17.28 13.07
C ILE A 359 9.61 -17.99 14.44
N VAL A 360 9.72 -19.31 14.45
CA VAL A 360 9.86 -20.10 15.70
C VAL A 360 11.22 -19.84 16.36
N GLN A 361 12.31 -19.82 15.59
CA GLN A 361 13.67 -19.53 16.07
C GLN A 361 13.77 -18.14 16.72
N GLU A 362 13.10 -17.14 16.15
CA GLU A 362 13.03 -15.76 16.66
C GLU A 362 12.02 -15.61 17.83
N ARG A 363 11.59 -16.72 18.43
CA ARG A 363 10.62 -16.77 19.53
C ARG A 363 9.25 -16.14 19.16
N GLY A 364 8.89 -16.16 17.88
CA GLY A 364 7.62 -15.62 17.41
C GLY A 364 6.41 -16.30 18.02
N LEU A 365 6.45 -17.63 18.20
CA LEU A 365 5.35 -18.38 18.83
C LEU A 365 5.00 -17.85 20.23
N GLN A 366 6.02 -17.63 21.08
CA GLN A 366 5.82 -17.13 22.45
C GLN A 366 5.25 -15.70 22.44
N ARG A 367 5.74 -14.84 21.55
CA ARG A 367 5.23 -13.47 21.39
C ARG A 367 3.78 -13.47 20.92
N LEU A 368 3.42 -14.30 19.92
CA LEU A 368 2.06 -14.42 19.41
C LEU A 368 1.10 -14.94 20.51
N MET A 369 1.53 -15.94 21.31
CA MET A 369 0.73 -16.44 22.44
C MET A 369 0.47 -15.36 23.50
N HIS A 370 1.45 -14.51 23.77
CA HIS A 370 1.31 -13.39 24.71
C HIS A 370 0.33 -12.33 24.19
N LEU A 371 0.43 -12.01 22.92
CA LEU A 371 -0.44 -11.02 22.26
C LEU A 371 -1.93 -11.41 22.27
N VAL A 372 -2.26 -12.71 22.26
CA VAL A 372 -3.66 -13.17 22.42
C VAL A 372 -4.27 -12.72 23.74
N GLN A 373 -3.44 -12.42 24.76
CA GLN A 373 -3.89 -11.96 26.09
C GLN A 373 -4.02 -10.43 26.16
N ASP A 374 -3.15 -9.70 25.48
CA ASP A 374 -2.96 -8.27 25.70
C ASP A 374 -3.67 -7.39 24.67
N ILE A 375 -3.93 -7.91 23.47
CA ILE A 375 -4.50 -7.13 22.37
C ILE A 375 -6.03 -7.10 22.45
N SER A 376 -6.58 -5.88 22.40
CA SER A 376 -8.02 -5.63 22.32
C SER A 376 -8.56 -5.52 20.88
N SER A 377 -7.68 -5.26 19.89
CA SER A 377 -8.08 -5.16 18.47
C SER A 377 -8.47 -6.53 17.91
N SER A 378 -9.69 -6.65 17.41
CA SER A 378 -10.19 -7.89 16.81
C SER A 378 -9.43 -8.27 15.52
N ASP A 379 -9.04 -7.27 14.74
CA ASP A 379 -8.37 -7.49 13.45
C ASP A 379 -6.93 -7.97 13.65
N THR A 380 -6.22 -7.37 14.60
CA THR A 380 -4.89 -7.84 14.99
C THR A 380 -4.95 -9.26 15.56
N LEU A 381 -5.93 -9.57 16.42
CA LEU A 381 -6.12 -10.92 16.96
C LEU A 381 -6.43 -11.97 15.87
N GLU A 382 -7.20 -11.60 14.86
CA GLU A 382 -7.46 -12.49 13.72
C GLU A 382 -6.15 -12.90 13.03
N HIS A 383 -5.28 -11.95 12.72
CA HIS A 383 -3.99 -12.21 12.09
C HIS A 383 -3.07 -13.03 13.00
N VAL A 384 -3.03 -12.71 14.29
CA VAL A 384 -2.26 -13.48 15.29
C VAL A 384 -2.74 -14.94 15.34
N LEU A 385 -4.06 -15.18 15.39
CA LEU A 385 -4.58 -16.54 15.40
C LEU A 385 -4.30 -17.29 14.09
N ARG A 386 -4.38 -16.63 12.94
CA ARG A 386 -4.01 -17.22 11.64
C ARG A 386 -2.54 -17.65 11.62
N ALA A 387 -1.63 -16.81 12.12
CA ALA A 387 -0.21 -17.16 12.26
C ALA A 387 -0.01 -18.37 13.18
N VAL A 388 -0.66 -18.37 14.35
CA VAL A 388 -0.59 -19.49 15.30
C VAL A 388 -1.11 -20.81 14.70
N ILE A 389 -2.21 -20.77 13.95
CA ILE A 389 -2.76 -21.94 13.25
C ILE A 389 -1.74 -22.46 12.23
N SER A 390 -1.15 -21.58 11.41
CA SER A 390 -0.16 -21.97 10.40
C SER A 390 1.08 -22.62 11.04
N LEU A 391 1.57 -22.05 12.15
CA LEU A 391 2.70 -22.61 12.91
C LEU A 391 2.36 -23.94 13.58
N SER A 392 1.13 -24.10 14.11
CA SER A 392 0.71 -25.33 14.78
C SER A 392 0.50 -26.50 13.82
N SER A 393 0.10 -26.20 12.58
CA SER A 393 -0.19 -27.23 11.57
C SER A 393 1.07 -27.85 10.96
N SER A 394 2.22 -27.19 11.08
CA SER A 394 3.47 -27.62 10.45
C SER A 394 4.43 -28.37 11.39
N SER A 395 4.27 -28.24 12.69
CA SER A 395 5.20 -28.83 13.66
C SER A 395 4.49 -29.37 14.91
N ASP A 396 4.69 -30.64 15.18
CA ASP A 396 4.22 -31.29 16.42
C ASP A 396 4.80 -30.63 17.69
N HIS A 397 5.98 -30.03 17.58
CA HIS A 397 6.60 -29.32 18.70
C HIS A 397 5.83 -28.03 19.04
N THR A 398 5.50 -27.22 18.05
CA THR A 398 4.70 -25.99 18.25
C THR A 398 3.29 -26.32 18.72
N ALA A 399 2.66 -27.34 18.15
CA ALA A 399 1.35 -27.82 18.59
C ALA A 399 1.35 -28.29 20.07
N ARG A 400 2.41 -28.94 20.53
CA ARG A 400 2.58 -29.36 21.94
C ARG A 400 2.76 -28.14 22.87
N ILE A 401 3.54 -27.12 22.49
CA ILE A 401 3.71 -25.92 23.29
C ILE A 401 2.35 -25.23 23.49
N LEU A 402 1.60 -25.04 22.42
CA LEU A 402 0.27 -24.41 22.45
C LEU A 402 -0.71 -25.21 23.31
N SER A 403 -0.80 -26.52 23.10
CA SER A 403 -1.74 -27.39 23.83
C SER A 403 -1.43 -27.52 25.32
N SER A 404 -0.16 -27.33 25.72
CA SER A 404 0.27 -27.41 27.13
C SER A 404 0.08 -26.08 27.88
N SER A 405 -0.02 -24.93 27.18
CA SER A 405 -0.20 -23.62 27.81
C SER A 405 -1.64 -23.42 28.29
N THR A 406 -1.87 -23.58 29.60
CA THR A 406 -3.20 -23.41 30.20
C THR A 406 -3.74 -22.00 30.00
N ILE A 407 -2.90 -20.97 30.10
CA ILE A 407 -3.31 -19.56 29.94
C ILE A 407 -3.78 -19.32 28.52
N PHE A 408 -3.01 -19.74 27.52
CA PHE A 408 -3.38 -19.63 26.10
C PHE A 408 -4.71 -20.34 25.81
N ILE A 409 -4.89 -21.58 26.28
CA ILE A 409 -6.11 -22.34 26.07
C ILE A 409 -7.33 -21.67 26.72
N ILE A 410 -7.20 -21.08 27.91
CA ILE A 410 -8.28 -20.32 28.57
C ILE A 410 -8.66 -19.12 27.71
N GLN A 411 -7.69 -18.36 27.19
CA GLN A 411 -7.97 -17.22 26.32
C GLN A 411 -8.69 -17.63 25.02
N ILE A 412 -8.27 -18.73 24.40
CA ILE A 412 -8.98 -19.30 23.24
C ILE A 412 -10.44 -19.64 23.61
N GLY A 413 -10.67 -20.22 24.79
CA GLY A 413 -12.02 -20.48 25.29
C GLY A 413 -12.86 -19.20 25.49
N GLU A 414 -12.25 -18.11 25.96
CA GLU A 414 -12.93 -16.81 26.09
C GLU A 414 -13.23 -16.18 24.71
N LEU A 415 -12.32 -16.30 23.74
CA LEU A 415 -12.57 -15.84 22.37
C LEU A 415 -13.74 -16.59 21.71
N ILE A 416 -13.93 -17.90 21.98
CA ILE A 416 -15.11 -18.66 21.52
C ILE A 416 -16.41 -18.09 22.11
N LYS A 417 -16.38 -17.57 23.35
CA LYS A 417 -17.56 -17.02 23.99
C LYS A 417 -17.88 -15.59 23.55
N ARG A 418 -16.88 -14.75 23.38
CA ARG A 418 -17.04 -13.30 23.30
C ARG A 418 -16.47 -12.67 22.02
N GLY A 419 -15.69 -13.40 21.24
CA GLY A 419 -15.13 -12.93 19.98
C GLY A 419 -16.19 -12.69 18.90
N ASN A 420 -15.82 -11.97 17.83
CA ASN A 420 -16.61 -11.95 16.61
C ASN A 420 -16.62 -13.33 15.93
N LEU A 421 -17.45 -13.52 14.90
CA LEU A 421 -17.63 -14.84 14.27
C LEU A 421 -16.31 -15.41 13.69
N VAL A 422 -15.41 -14.57 13.19
CA VAL A 422 -14.11 -15.01 12.64
C VAL A 422 -13.20 -15.50 13.77
N LEU A 423 -13.08 -14.72 14.85
CA LEU A 423 -12.29 -15.11 16.03
C LEU A 423 -12.84 -16.39 16.67
N GLN A 424 -14.16 -16.53 16.74
CA GLN A 424 -14.82 -17.75 17.25
C GLN A 424 -14.48 -18.95 16.37
N GLN A 425 -14.49 -18.79 15.03
CA GLN A 425 -14.12 -19.85 14.10
C GLN A 425 -12.66 -20.27 14.24
N LEU A 426 -11.72 -19.31 14.24
CA LEU A 426 -10.29 -19.59 14.35
C LEU A 426 -9.96 -20.24 15.70
N SER A 427 -10.59 -19.76 16.78
CA SER A 427 -10.46 -20.34 18.12
C SER A 427 -11.03 -21.75 18.21
N ALA A 428 -12.19 -22.01 17.60
CA ALA A 428 -12.77 -23.34 17.52
C ALA A 428 -11.88 -24.29 16.71
N LEU A 429 -11.31 -23.82 15.60
CA LEU A 429 -10.36 -24.60 14.79
C LEU A 429 -9.14 -25.04 15.62
N LEU A 430 -8.55 -24.15 16.43
CA LEU A 430 -7.44 -24.46 17.33
C LEU A 430 -7.84 -25.50 18.39
N VAL A 431 -9.01 -25.37 19.03
CA VAL A 431 -9.50 -26.33 20.02
C VAL A 431 -9.76 -27.69 19.38
N GLY A 432 -10.20 -27.72 18.13
CA GLY A 432 -10.45 -28.96 17.38
C GLY A 432 -9.18 -29.67 16.92
N SER A 433 -8.14 -28.93 16.56
CA SER A 433 -6.90 -29.46 15.97
C SER A 433 -5.82 -29.81 17.02
N LEU A 434 -5.75 -29.06 18.13
CA LEU A 434 -4.71 -29.24 19.14
C LEU A 434 -5.01 -30.46 20.07
N ALA A 435 -3.96 -31.18 20.44
CA ALA A 435 -4.01 -32.30 21.43
C ALA A 435 -4.05 -31.75 22.87
N ILE A 436 -5.14 -31.06 23.21
CA ILE A 436 -5.33 -30.39 24.51
C ILE A 436 -5.51 -31.45 25.62
N SER A 437 -4.86 -31.23 26.77
CA SER A 437 -4.98 -32.12 27.95
C SER A 437 -6.41 -32.09 28.53
N ASP A 438 -6.82 -33.19 29.20
CA ASP A 438 -8.14 -33.27 29.85
C ASP A 438 -8.36 -32.19 30.90
N GLY A 439 -7.28 -31.70 31.57
CA GLY A 439 -7.32 -30.59 32.50
C GLY A 439 -7.71 -29.29 31.81
N ASN A 440 -7.02 -28.94 30.72
CA ASN A 440 -7.28 -27.74 29.93
C ASN A 440 -8.65 -27.81 29.22
N LYS A 441 -9.07 -29.00 28.71
CA LYS A 441 -10.43 -29.20 28.16
C LYS A 441 -11.52 -28.94 29.20
N ARG A 442 -11.29 -29.29 30.47
CA ARG A 442 -12.22 -28.96 31.56
C ARG A 442 -12.27 -27.47 31.84
N ALA A 443 -11.11 -26.82 31.85
CA ALA A 443 -11.03 -25.36 32.11
C ALA A 443 -11.85 -24.51 31.11
N ILE A 444 -11.95 -24.96 29.87
CA ILE A 444 -12.72 -24.25 28.82
C ILE A 444 -14.10 -24.88 28.56
N GLY A 445 -14.55 -25.81 29.38
CA GLY A 445 -15.86 -26.51 29.21
C GLY A 445 -17.04 -25.53 29.07
N SER A 446 -16.97 -24.38 29.73
CA SER A 446 -18.00 -23.33 29.67
C SER A 446 -18.23 -22.72 28.29
N CYS A 447 -17.31 -22.90 27.31
CA CYS A 447 -17.50 -22.40 25.93
C CYS A 447 -18.38 -23.31 25.06
N MET A 448 -18.72 -24.54 25.53
CA MET A 448 -19.45 -25.51 24.72
C MET A 448 -20.84 -25.02 24.28
N GLY A 449 -21.56 -24.27 25.12
CA GLY A 449 -22.85 -23.65 24.74
C GLY A 449 -22.74 -22.69 23.57
N SER A 450 -21.63 -21.89 23.53
CA SER A 450 -21.33 -21.02 22.40
C SER A 450 -21.02 -21.83 21.13
N LEU A 451 -20.25 -22.91 21.24
CA LEU A 451 -19.93 -23.77 20.09
C LEU A 451 -21.21 -24.41 19.51
N VAL A 452 -22.16 -24.87 20.35
CA VAL A 452 -23.45 -25.40 19.87
C VAL A 452 -24.22 -24.33 19.10
N LYS A 453 -24.22 -23.07 19.59
CA LYS A 453 -24.84 -21.94 18.87
C LYS A 453 -24.16 -21.67 17.54
N LEU A 454 -22.82 -21.76 17.47
CA LEU A 454 -22.05 -21.53 16.24
C LEU A 454 -22.34 -22.58 15.16
N MET A 455 -22.70 -23.81 15.53
CA MET A 455 -23.12 -24.83 14.57
C MET A 455 -24.37 -24.46 13.79
N GLU A 456 -25.22 -23.56 14.30
CA GLU A 456 -26.42 -23.08 13.60
C GLU A 456 -26.11 -22.01 12.55
N SER A 457 -24.92 -21.41 12.58
CA SER A 457 -24.55 -20.28 11.71
C SER A 457 -23.95 -20.79 10.39
N PRO A 458 -24.56 -20.50 9.22
CA PRO A 458 -24.05 -20.96 7.92
C PRO A 458 -22.83 -20.17 7.44
N LYS A 459 -22.54 -19.03 8.03
CA LYS A 459 -21.42 -18.14 7.68
C LYS A 459 -20.63 -17.73 8.93
N PRO A 460 -19.31 -17.54 8.81
CA PRO A 460 -18.47 -17.81 7.62
C PRO A 460 -18.35 -19.30 7.28
N VAL A 461 -17.92 -19.58 6.04
CA VAL A 461 -17.75 -20.98 5.58
C VAL A 461 -16.76 -21.72 6.50
N GLY A 462 -17.08 -22.98 6.85
CA GLY A 462 -16.25 -23.79 7.75
C GLY A 462 -16.53 -23.57 9.26
N LEU A 463 -17.33 -22.58 9.65
CA LEU A 463 -17.65 -22.33 11.05
C LEU A 463 -18.36 -23.51 11.72
N GLN A 464 -19.35 -24.12 11.06
CA GLN A 464 -20.08 -25.28 11.57
C GLN A 464 -19.15 -26.47 11.79
N GLU A 465 -18.24 -26.72 10.87
CA GLU A 465 -17.26 -27.77 10.96
C GLU A 465 -16.28 -27.53 12.12
N SER A 466 -15.68 -26.35 12.20
CA SER A 466 -14.73 -25.99 13.27
C SER A 466 -15.39 -26.09 14.66
N ALA A 467 -16.62 -25.60 14.80
CA ALA A 467 -17.39 -25.72 16.04
C ALA A 467 -17.68 -27.17 16.40
N THR A 468 -18.03 -28.02 15.41
CA THR A 468 -18.27 -29.45 15.61
C THR A 468 -17.00 -30.15 16.07
N GLN A 469 -15.86 -29.92 15.40
CA GLN A 469 -14.57 -30.54 15.76
C GLN A 469 -14.14 -30.14 17.17
N ALA A 470 -14.28 -28.84 17.52
CA ALA A 470 -14.03 -28.37 18.88
C ALA A 470 -14.90 -29.05 19.93
N LEU A 471 -16.21 -29.17 19.69
CA LEU A 471 -17.13 -29.87 20.59
C LEU A 471 -16.76 -31.32 20.75
N VAL A 472 -16.48 -32.04 19.66
CA VAL A 472 -16.07 -33.45 19.70
C VAL A 472 -14.77 -33.61 20.51
N SER A 473 -13.80 -32.70 20.33
CA SER A 473 -12.57 -32.68 21.12
C SER A 473 -12.84 -32.47 22.61
N LEU A 474 -13.68 -31.50 22.98
CA LEU A 474 -14.03 -31.24 24.40
C LEU A 474 -14.83 -32.34 25.03
N LEU A 475 -15.70 -33.03 24.28
CA LEU A 475 -16.56 -34.10 24.74
C LEU A 475 -15.84 -35.46 24.96
N THR A 476 -14.55 -35.54 24.65
CA THR A 476 -13.72 -36.68 25.10
C THR A 476 -13.70 -36.78 26.63
N VAL A 477 -13.82 -35.65 27.34
CA VAL A 477 -13.81 -35.55 28.79
C VAL A 477 -15.20 -35.83 29.38
N ARG A 478 -15.28 -36.73 30.37
CA ARG A 478 -16.55 -37.15 30.97
C ARG A 478 -17.31 -36.01 31.67
N SER A 479 -16.61 -35.08 32.36
CA SER A 479 -17.25 -33.91 33.01
C SER A 479 -17.93 -33.03 32.00
N ASN A 480 -17.26 -32.74 30.87
CA ASN A 480 -17.80 -31.88 29.82
C ASN A 480 -19.06 -32.47 29.19
N ARG A 481 -19.10 -33.79 28.95
CA ARG A 481 -20.33 -34.46 28.50
C ARG A 481 -21.50 -34.25 29.46
N LYS A 482 -21.26 -34.37 30.78
CA LYS A 482 -22.28 -34.16 31.81
C LYS A 482 -22.70 -32.68 31.87
N GLU A 483 -21.77 -31.76 31.73
CA GLU A 483 -22.02 -30.33 31.74
C GLU A 483 -22.87 -29.91 30.54
N LEU A 484 -22.50 -30.31 29.32
CA LEU A 484 -23.25 -29.97 28.12
C LEU A 484 -24.71 -30.45 28.17
N VAL A 485 -24.95 -31.70 28.63
CA VAL A 485 -26.31 -32.21 28.71
C VAL A 485 -27.13 -31.66 29.89
N ARG A 486 -26.53 -30.95 30.84
CA ARG A 486 -27.23 -30.17 31.86
C ARG A 486 -27.78 -28.84 31.30
N ASP A 487 -27.13 -28.29 30.28
CA ASP A 487 -27.62 -27.12 29.59
C ASP A 487 -28.74 -27.50 28.61
N GLU A 488 -29.97 -27.32 29.09
CA GLU A 488 -31.18 -27.66 28.32
C GLU A 488 -31.27 -26.92 27.00
N LYS A 489 -30.81 -25.67 26.95
CA LYS A 489 -30.81 -24.89 25.70
C LYS A 489 -29.89 -25.51 24.64
N SER A 490 -28.71 -25.91 25.01
CA SER A 490 -27.76 -26.61 24.10
C SER A 490 -28.30 -27.97 23.64
N VAL A 491 -28.93 -28.74 24.53
CA VAL A 491 -29.54 -30.02 24.17
C VAL A 491 -30.69 -29.82 23.18
N MET A 492 -31.59 -28.88 23.44
CA MET A 492 -32.71 -28.56 22.51
C MET A 492 -32.22 -28.13 21.15
N ARG A 493 -31.20 -27.27 21.08
CA ARG A 493 -30.59 -26.85 19.81
C ARG A 493 -30.00 -28.03 19.03
N LEU A 494 -29.27 -28.93 19.71
CA LEU A 494 -28.72 -30.10 19.09
C LEU A 494 -29.81 -31.03 18.52
N VAL A 495 -30.93 -31.20 19.25
CA VAL A 495 -32.06 -32.01 18.78
C VAL A 495 -32.76 -31.37 17.59
N LEU A 496 -32.94 -30.05 17.59
CA LEU A 496 -33.49 -29.31 16.44
C LEU A 496 -32.59 -29.40 15.18
N MET A 497 -31.27 -29.41 15.38
CA MET A 497 -30.32 -29.62 14.26
C MET A 497 -30.36 -31.05 13.71
N LEU A 498 -30.76 -32.06 14.51
CA LEU A 498 -30.96 -33.42 14.04
C LEU A 498 -32.21 -33.60 13.18
N ASP A 499 -33.19 -32.69 13.26
CA ASP A 499 -34.39 -32.80 12.42
C ASP A 499 -34.02 -32.83 10.93
N PRO A 500 -34.40 -33.85 10.17
CA PRO A 500 -34.15 -33.90 8.73
C PRO A 500 -34.69 -32.70 7.95
N LYS A 501 -35.74 -32.09 8.45
CA LYS A 501 -36.36 -30.91 7.84
C LYS A 501 -35.57 -29.60 8.03
N ASN A 502 -34.66 -29.58 8.99
CA ASN A 502 -33.83 -28.41 9.24
C ASN A 502 -32.62 -28.43 8.31
N GLU A 503 -32.63 -27.60 7.29
CA GLU A 503 -31.56 -27.51 6.27
C GLU A 503 -30.40 -26.55 6.64
N THR A 504 -30.47 -25.91 7.80
CA THR A 504 -29.46 -24.89 8.20
C THR A 504 -28.08 -25.49 8.48
N VAL A 505 -28.00 -26.79 8.78
CA VAL A 505 -26.77 -27.48 9.15
C VAL A 505 -26.68 -28.86 8.50
N ALA A 506 -25.48 -29.23 8.04
CA ALA A 506 -25.20 -30.57 7.52
C ALA A 506 -25.41 -31.62 8.62
N LYS A 507 -26.24 -32.63 8.35
CA LYS A 507 -26.70 -33.62 9.36
C LYS A 507 -25.57 -34.43 9.99
N THR A 508 -24.45 -34.58 9.33
CA THR A 508 -23.24 -35.21 9.87
C THR A 508 -22.73 -34.53 11.15
N PHE A 509 -22.83 -33.19 11.22
CA PHE A 509 -22.29 -32.44 12.35
C PHE A 509 -23.03 -32.72 13.69
N PRO A 510 -24.36 -32.51 13.81
CA PRO A 510 -25.06 -32.82 15.04
C PRO A 510 -25.02 -34.32 15.38
N VAL A 511 -24.98 -35.22 14.40
CA VAL A 511 -24.79 -36.65 14.61
C VAL A 511 -23.43 -36.95 15.26
N MET A 512 -22.35 -36.31 14.82
CA MET A 512 -21.00 -36.46 15.41
C MET A 512 -20.98 -35.99 16.87
N VAL A 513 -21.61 -34.86 17.18
CA VAL A 513 -21.67 -34.31 18.55
C VAL A 513 -22.46 -35.23 19.46
N VAL A 514 -23.65 -35.71 19.04
CA VAL A 514 -24.45 -36.64 19.83
C VAL A 514 -23.73 -37.98 20.03
N ALA A 515 -23.08 -38.50 18.99
CA ALA A 515 -22.25 -39.71 19.10
C ALA A 515 -21.11 -39.55 20.12
N ALA A 516 -20.47 -38.37 20.18
CA ALA A 516 -19.44 -38.05 21.18
C ALA A 516 -20.01 -37.95 22.61
N ILE A 517 -21.21 -37.39 22.79
CA ILE A 517 -21.88 -37.34 24.10
C ILE A 517 -22.14 -38.75 24.64
N VAL A 518 -22.65 -39.67 23.79
CA VAL A 518 -23.02 -41.01 24.21
C VAL A 518 -21.87 -42.00 24.21
N ALA A 519 -20.71 -41.66 23.65
CA ALA A 519 -19.54 -42.53 23.54
C ALA A 519 -19.04 -43.08 24.90
N GLY A 520 -19.17 -42.31 25.97
CA GLY A 520 -18.73 -42.71 27.33
C GLY A 520 -19.71 -43.55 28.14
N GLY A 521 -20.79 -44.04 27.54
CA GLY A 521 -21.74 -44.95 28.18
C GLY A 521 -22.55 -44.39 29.37
N SER A 522 -22.50 -43.07 29.62
CA SER A 522 -23.20 -42.41 30.74
C SER A 522 -24.74 -42.56 30.61
N HIS A 523 -25.36 -43.23 31.58
CA HIS A 523 -26.81 -43.38 31.61
C HIS A 523 -27.53 -42.00 31.68
N SER A 524 -27.01 -41.06 32.47
CA SER A 524 -27.63 -39.74 32.60
C SER A 524 -27.59 -38.91 31.30
N CYS A 525 -26.48 -39.00 30.53
CA CYS A 525 -26.38 -38.33 29.24
C CYS A 525 -27.37 -38.92 28.21
N ARG A 526 -27.45 -40.25 28.16
CA ARG A 526 -28.41 -40.95 27.29
C ARG A 526 -29.86 -40.59 27.64
N LYS A 527 -30.22 -40.68 28.95
CA LYS A 527 -31.57 -40.37 29.40
C LYS A 527 -31.99 -38.93 28.96
N ARG A 528 -31.16 -37.93 29.21
CA ARG A 528 -31.48 -36.56 28.84
C ARG A 528 -31.65 -36.35 27.32
N LEU A 529 -30.83 -36.97 26.48
CA LEU A 529 -31.00 -36.92 25.03
C LEU A 529 -32.28 -37.65 24.56
N LEU A 530 -32.64 -38.76 25.21
CA LEU A 530 -33.90 -39.47 24.94
C LEU A 530 -35.10 -38.62 25.34
N ASP A 531 -35.07 -38.04 26.53
CA ASP A 531 -36.14 -37.17 27.07
C ASP A 531 -36.35 -35.93 26.19
N ALA A 532 -35.25 -35.42 25.58
CA ALA A 532 -35.30 -34.28 24.63
C ALA A 532 -35.77 -34.68 23.22
N GLY A 533 -36.00 -35.96 22.94
CA GLY A 533 -36.52 -36.41 21.63
C GLY A 533 -35.45 -36.66 20.54
N ALA A 534 -34.20 -36.87 20.89
CA ALA A 534 -33.13 -37.14 19.91
C ALA A 534 -33.30 -38.47 19.15
N HIS A 535 -33.94 -39.48 19.72
CA HIS A 535 -34.04 -40.83 19.16
C HIS A 535 -34.78 -40.86 17.80
N PRO A 536 -36.01 -40.34 17.64
CA PRO A 536 -36.74 -40.41 16.37
C PRO A 536 -36.03 -39.68 15.22
N HIS A 537 -35.35 -38.56 15.49
CA HIS A 537 -34.58 -37.85 14.48
C HIS A 537 -33.35 -38.66 14.04
N LEU A 538 -32.59 -39.24 15.00
CA LEU A 538 -31.44 -40.08 14.69
C LEU A 538 -31.84 -41.34 13.93
N GLN A 539 -33.00 -41.93 14.24
CA GLN A 539 -33.50 -43.12 13.53
C GLN A 539 -33.77 -42.79 12.05
N ARG A 540 -34.48 -41.67 11.77
CA ARG A 540 -34.71 -41.19 10.40
C ARG A 540 -33.41 -40.89 9.68
N LEU A 541 -32.44 -40.22 10.33
CA LEU A 541 -31.13 -39.98 9.76
C LEU A 541 -30.34 -41.25 9.47
N SER A 542 -30.56 -42.31 10.28
CA SER A 542 -29.99 -43.65 10.02
C SER A 542 -30.61 -44.32 8.81
N GLU A 543 -31.92 -44.16 8.59
CA GLU A 543 -32.64 -44.61 7.39
C GLU A 543 -32.23 -43.86 6.13
N MET A 544 -31.84 -42.58 6.28
CA MET A 544 -31.26 -41.72 5.23
C MET A 544 -29.75 -41.96 5.03
N GLU A 545 -29.17 -42.96 5.65
CA GLU A 545 -27.76 -43.34 5.54
C GLU A 545 -26.76 -42.23 5.95
N VAL A 546 -27.17 -41.29 6.77
CA VAL A 546 -26.27 -40.24 7.28
C VAL A 546 -25.12 -40.86 8.07
N ALA A 547 -23.89 -40.47 7.72
CA ALA A 547 -22.67 -41.02 8.31
C ALA A 547 -22.70 -40.95 9.86
N GLY A 548 -22.49 -42.09 10.53
CA GLY A 548 -22.47 -42.16 11.97
C GLY A 548 -23.82 -42.28 12.67
N ALA A 549 -24.95 -41.99 12.01
CA ALA A 549 -26.29 -42.02 12.60
C ALA A 549 -26.65 -43.41 13.18
N LYS A 550 -26.41 -44.49 12.45
CA LYS A 550 -26.67 -45.87 12.90
C LYS A 550 -25.93 -46.20 14.20
N ARG A 551 -24.65 -45.80 14.31
CA ARG A 551 -23.84 -45.99 15.53
C ARG A 551 -24.35 -45.14 16.69
N ALA A 552 -24.80 -43.91 16.41
CA ALA A 552 -25.36 -43.01 17.41
C ALA A 552 -26.66 -43.57 17.99
N VAL A 553 -27.60 -44.09 17.15
CA VAL A 553 -28.84 -44.77 17.57
C VAL A 553 -28.53 -45.97 18.48
N GLN A 554 -27.62 -46.87 18.04
CA GLN A 554 -27.26 -48.06 18.83
C GLN A 554 -26.68 -47.68 20.20
N ARG A 555 -25.83 -46.66 20.28
CA ARG A 555 -25.24 -46.22 21.56
C ARG A 555 -26.26 -45.49 22.44
N LEU A 556 -27.18 -44.75 21.85
CA LEU A 556 -28.25 -44.04 22.57
C LEU A 556 -29.26 -45.03 23.18
N ALA A 557 -29.68 -46.08 22.44
CA ALA A 557 -30.59 -47.11 22.89
C ALA A 557 -29.98 -48.01 23.99
N GLY A 558 -28.65 -48.15 24.05
CA GLY A 558 -27.95 -48.94 25.04
C GLY A 558 -28.32 -50.44 25.01
N ASN A 559 -28.12 -51.16 26.12
CA ASN A 559 -28.39 -52.60 26.19
C ASN A 559 -29.90 -52.99 26.19
N ARG A 560 -30.84 -51.99 26.12
CA ARG A 560 -32.28 -52.32 26.07
C ARG A 560 -32.68 -53.11 24.82
N LEU A 561 -31.99 -52.88 23.68
CA LEU A 561 -32.23 -53.67 22.47
C LEU A 561 -31.80 -55.15 22.62
N LYS A 562 -30.74 -55.44 23.38
CA LYS A 562 -30.38 -56.87 23.67
C LYS A 562 -31.47 -57.64 24.43
N THR A 563 -32.19 -56.92 25.30
CA THR A 563 -33.27 -57.54 26.09
C THR A 563 -34.57 -57.72 25.30
N ILE A 564 -34.85 -56.87 24.32
CA ILE A 564 -36.03 -56.96 23.44
C ILE A 564 -35.80 -58.05 22.38
N PHE A 565 -34.65 -58.12 21.73
CA PHE A 565 -34.31 -59.13 20.73
C PHE A 565 -34.09 -60.52 21.38
N SER A 566 -33.67 -60.58 22.65
CA SER A 566 -33.59 -61.86 23.35
C SER A 566 -34.95 -62.39 23.82
N ARG A 567 -36.00 -61.57 23.87
CA ARG A 567 -37.37 -62.02 24.16
C ARG A 567 -38.14 -62.45 22.91
N THR A 568 -37.88 -61.89 21.73
CA THR A 568 -38.52 -62.27 20.48
C THR A 568 -37.96 -63.51 19.82
N TRP A 569 -36.88 -64.10 20.34
CA TRP A 569 -36.32 -65.39 19.88
C TRP A 569 -36.56 -66.50 20.90
N ARG A 570 -37.44 -66.31 21.89
CA ARG A 570 -37.85 -67.35 22.87
C ARG A 570 -39.34 -67.58 22.88
N GLU A 571 -40.09 -67.08 21.90
CA GLU A 571 -41.47 -67.50 21.64
C GLU A 571 -41.56 -68.26 20.29
#